data_586f07aeffa6affe5e1c7e7c4bf7dedb
#
_entry.id   586f07aeffa6affe5e1c7e7c4bf7dedb
#
_cell.length_a   1.000
_cell.length_b   1.000
_cell.length_c   1.000
_cell.angle_alpha   90.00
_cell.angle_beta   90.00
_cell.angle_gamma   90.00
#
_symmetry.space_group_name_H-M   'P 1'
#
loop_
_entity.id
_entity.type
_entity.pdbx_description
1 polymer ?
#
loop_
_entity_poly.entity_id
_entity_poly.type
_entity_poly.pdbx_seq_one_letter_code
_entity_poly.pdbx_strand_id
1 'polypeptide(L)'
;MRLRIARFTWYLFSQPVIRHGISSLTFSRHLIYIDDLGQNFPSSLGGFQRRVLENDFPQEDVLQTFRELLTDMYQFWDPIPGNCITLSGMDFINGCVLEQMPAIRDMKLSDAGQSWPYFLRNETGCSGAFAFMLFPKHLNIDLSVYIQVIEDIVLITSLVNDILS
;
A
#
# COMPACT_ATOMS: atom_id res chain seq x y z
N MET A 1 7.68 -7.15 14.77
CA MET A 1 6.93 -6.22 13.93
C MET A 1 6.05 -6.94 12.88
N ARG A 2 6.57 -7.83 12.10
CA ARG A 2 6.02 -8.45 10.88
C ARG A 2 4.74 -9.30 11.02
N LEU A 3 4.57 -10.04 12.11
CA LEU A 3 3.39 -10.88 12.37
C LEU A 3 2.11 -10.08 12.71
N ARG A 4 2.24 -8.81 13.05
CA ARG A 4 1.12 -7.98 13.53
C ARG A 4 0.35 -7.32 12.39
N ILE A 5 1.05 -6.86 11.32
CA ILE A 5 0.40 -6.34 10.11
C ILE A 5 -0.46 -7.43 9.49
N ALA A 6 0.08 -8.65 9.33
CA ALA A 6 -0.66 -9.77 8.78
C ALA A 6 -1.90 -10.13 9.62
N ARG A 7 -1.84 -10.05 10.96
CA ARG A 7 -2.99 -10.32 11.84
C ARG A 7 -4.07 -9.25 11.75
N PHE A 8 -3.67 -7.99 11.69
CA PHE A 8 -4.61 -6.86 11.55
C PHE A 8 -5.30 -6.89 10.19
N THR A 9 -4.56 -7.10 9.14
CA THR A 9 -5.11 -7.25 7.79
C THR A 9 -6.07 -8.43 7.72
N TRP A 10 -5.71 -9.56 8.32
CA TRP A 10 -6.58 -10.75 8.37
C TRP A 10 -7.90 -10.47 9.10
N TYR A 11 -7.88 -9.71 10.19
CA TYR A 11 -9.09 -9.34 10.95
C TYR A 11 -10.00 -8.41 10.16
N LEU A 12 -9.47 -7.42 9.46
CA LEU A 12 -10.25 -6.51 8.60
C LEU A 12 -10.89 -7.23 7.40
N PHE A 13 -10.22 -8.26 6.87
CA PHE A 13 -10.67 -8.97 5.67
C PHE A 13 -11.25 -10.37 5.94
N SER A 14 -11.52 -10.73 7.19
CA SER A 14 -12.11 -12.03 7.55
C SER A 14 -13.59 -12.19 7.19
N GLN A 15 -14.21 -11.22 6.48
CA GLN A 15 -15.59 -11.29 6.00
C GLN A 15 -15.70 -12.06 4.67
N PRO A 16 -16.80 -12.79 4.42
CA PRO A 16 -16.86 -13.93 3.52
C PRO A 16 -17.15 -13.60 2.06
N VAL A 17 -16.35 -12.82 1.39
CA VAL A 17 -16.42 -12.73 -0.06
C VAL A 17 -15.08 -13.13 -0.64
N ILE A 18 -15.00 -14.38 -1.07
CA ILE A 18 -13.78 -15.16 -1.25
C ILE A 18 -12.80 -14.58 -2.29
N ARG A 19 -13.25 -13.90 -3.33
CA ARG A 19 -12.35 -13.47 -4.42
C ARG A 19 -11.61 -12.17 -4.15
N HIS A 20 -12.28 -11.11 -3.71
CA HIS A 20 -11.60 -9.85 -3.38
C HIS A 20 -10.80 -9.98 -2.08
N GLY A 21 -11.23 -10.82 -1.13
CA GLY A 21 -10.45 -11.16 0.05
C GLY A 21 -9.09 -11.78 -0.29
N ILE A 22 -9.04 -12.66 -1.29
CA ILE A 22 -7.78 -13.24 -1.80
C ILE A 22 -6.89 -12.15 -2.40
N SER A 23 -7.43 -11.22 -3.20
CA SER A 23 -6.66 -10.12 -3.79
C SER A 23 -6.10 -9.19 -2.73
N SER A 24 -6.88 -8.82 -1.72
CA SER A 24 -6.42 -7.99 -0.60
C SER A 24 -5.34 -8.67 0.25
N LEU A 25 -5.50 -9.97 0.54
CA LEU A 25 -4.48 -10.76 1.26
C LEU A 25 -3.20 -10.91 0.43
N THR A 26 -3.33 -11.13 -0.88
CA THR A 26 -2.19 -11.22 -1.79
C THR A 26 -1.47 -9.89 -1.87
N PHE A 27 -2.19 -8.78 -1.94
CA PHE A 27 -1.64 -7.43 -1.88
C PHE A 27 -0.84 -7.21 -0.60
N SER A 28 -1.43 -7.48 0.57
CA SER A 28 -0.75 -7.36 1.87
C SER A 28 0.52 -8.22 1.95
N ARG A 29 0.46 -9.44 1.42
CA ARG A 29 1.63 -10.33 1.37
C ARG A 29 2.75 -9.74 0.52
N HIS A 30 2.44 -9.12 -0.62
CA HIS A 30 3.45 -8.48 -1.46
C HIS A 30 4.06 -7.26 -0.79
N LEU A 31 3.26 -6.44 -0.08
CA LEU A 31 3.79 -5.32 0.69
C LEU A 31 4.83 -5.81 1.71
N ILE A 32 4.49 -6.84 2.49
CA ILE A 32 5.42 -7.41 3.50
C ILE A 32 6.70 -7.94 2.82
N TYR A 33 6.56 -8.63 1.70
CA TYR A 33 7.71 -9.19 1.00
C TYR A 33 8.63 -8.09 0.42
N ILE A 34 8.04 -7.05 -0.16
CA ILE A 34 8.79 -5.91 -0.72
C ILE A 34 9.47 -5.10 0.39
N ASP A 35 8.78 -4.88 1.51
CA ASP A 35 9.35 -4.23 2.70
C ASP A 35 10.57 -4.98 3.22
N ASP A 36 10.43 -6.30 3.35
CA ASP A 36 11.46 -7.17 3.91
C ASP A 36 12.69 -7.36 3.02
N LEU A 37 12.48 -7.50 1.71
CA LEU A 37 13.49 -7.93 0.76
C LEU A 37 13.84 -6.91 -0.32
N GLY A 38 13.10 -5.79 -0.40
CA GLY A 38 13.31 -4.75 -1.42
C GLY A 38 14.73 -4.17 -1.43
N GLN A 39 15.40 -4.18 -0.28
CA GLN A 39 16.81 -3.81 -0.17
C GLN A 39 17.76 -4.66 -1.02
N ASN A 40 17.35 -5.84 -1.46
CA ASN A 40 18.15 -6.73 -2.31
C ASN A 40 18.08 -6.35 -3.80
N PHE A 41 17.09 -5.50 -4.19
CA PHE A 41 16.90 -5.07 -5.57
C PHE A 41 16.55 -3.56 -5.68
N PRO A 42 17.41 -2.67 -5.14
CA PRO A 42 17.09 -1.24 -4.99
C PRO A 42 16.87 -0.53 -6.34
N SER A 43 17.60 -0.93 -7.39
CA SER A 43 17.46 -0.32 -8.73
C SER A 43 16.11 -0.68 -9.38
N SER A 44 15.64 -1.89 -9.21
CA SER A 44 14.36 -2.33 -9.74
C SER A 44 13.21 -1.68 -8.96
N LEU A 45 13.36 -1.58 -7.64
CA LEU A 45 12.39 -0.91 -6.78
C LEU A 45 12.27 0.57 -7.15
N GLY A 46 13.40 1.30 -7.25
CA GLY A 46 13.42 2.72 -7.63
C GLY A 46 12.95 3.00 -9.07
N GLY A 47 13.05 2.02 -9.96
CA GLY A 47 12.56 2.10 -11.34
C GLY A 47 11.13 1.63 -11.54
N PHE A 48 10.46 1.11 -10.51
CA PHE A 48 9.18 0.39 -10.64
C PHE A 48 8.09 1.23 -11.31
N GLN A 49 7.80 2.42 -10.79
CA GLN A 49 6.73 3.28 -11.32
C GLN A 49 6.97 3.66 -12.79
N ARG A 50 8.20 4.06 -13.11
CA ARG A 50 8.57 4.40 -14.49
C ARG A 50 8.31 3.23 -15.43
N ARG A 51 8.72 2.02 -15.06
CA ARG A 51 8.51 0.81 -15.86
C ARG A 51 7.03 0.47 -16.03
N VAL A 52 6.21 0.67 -14.99
CA VAL A 52 4.75 0.52 -15.10
C VAL A 52 4.19 1.46 -16.16
N LEU A 53 4.59 2.75 -16.14
CA LEU A 53 4.13 3.76 -17.09
C LEU A 53 4.63 3.52 -18.53
N GLU A 54 5.85 3.03 -18.69
CA GLU A 54 6.48 2.71 -19.97
C GLU A 54 6.03 1.34 -20.52
N ASN A 55 5.22 0.60 -19.77
CA ASN A 55 4.85 -0.79 -20.06
C ASN A 55 6.08 -1.71 -20.22
N ASP A 56 7.13 -1.43 -19.46
CA ASP A 56 8.32 -2.26 -19.33
C ASP A 56 8.14 -3.23 -18.15
N PHE A 57 8.75 -4.42 -18.24
CA PHE A 57 8.56 -5.45 -17.22
C PHE A 57 9.69 -5.37 -16.17
N PRO A 58 9.35 -5.37 -14.86
CA PRO A 58 10.34 -5.56 -13.81
C PRO A 58 11.12 -6.88 -14.00
N GLN A 59 12.39 -6.88 -13.58
CA GLN A 59 13.21 -8.09 -13.66
C GLN A 59 12.89 -9.08 -12.55
N GLU A 60 12.45 -8.59 -11.39
CA GLU A 60 12.09 -9.40 -10.23
C GLU A 60 10.64 -9.87 -10.31
N ASP A 61 10.44 -11.18 -10.19
CA ASP A 61 9.12 -11.82 -10.23
C ASP A 61 8.12 -11.22 -9.24
N VAL A 62 8.59 -10.82 -8.05
CA VAL A 62 7.74 -10.20 -7.03
C VAL A 62 7.20 -8.86 -7.47
N LEU A 63 8.00 -8.04 -8.13
CA LEU A 63 7.59 -6.72 -8.66
C LEU A 63 6.68 -6.89 -9.88
N GLN A 64 6.97 -7.88 -10.73
CA GLN A 64 6.09 -8.22 -11.85
C GLN A 64 4.71 -8.65 -11.34
N THR A 65 4.67 -9.56 -10.37
CA THR A 65 3.41 -10.04 -9.77
C THR A 65 2.68 -8.89 -9.05
N PHE A 66 3.41 -7.99 -8.39
CA PHE A 66 2.80 -6.82 -7.75
C PHE A 66 2.17 -5.87 -8.77
N ARG A 67 2.83 -5.62 -9.91
CA ARG A 67 2.26 -4.86 -11.02
C ARG A 67 0.96 -5.47 -11.55
N GLU A 68 0.95 -6.78 -11.78
CA GLU A 68 -0.24 -7.50 -12.22
C GLU A 68 -1.37 -7.37 -11.18
N LEU A 69 -1.04 -7.52 -9.91
CA LEU A 69 -1.98 -7.35 -8.81
C LEU A 69 -2.60 -5.95 -8.77
N LEU A 70 -1.81 -4.88 -8.96
CA LEU A 70 -2.32 -3.52 -9.06
C LEU A 70 -3.31 -3.35 -10.24
N THR A 71 -3.03 -4.01 -11.35
CA THR A 71 -3.94 -4.03 -12.51
C THR A 71 -5.23 -4.80 -12.19
N ASP A 72 -5.12 -5.90 -11.46
CA ASP A 72 -6.26 -6.74 -11.09
C ASP A 72 -7.22 -6.06 -10.10
N MET A 73 -6.80 -5.00 -9.40
CA MET A 73 -7.67 -4.24 -8.49
C MET A 73 -8.93 -3.75 -9.21
N TYR A 74 -8.83 -3.37 -10.49
CA TYR A 74 -9.98 -2.89 -11.29
C TYR A 74 -11.03 -3.98 -11.59
N GLN A 75 -10.72 -5.24 -11.33
CA GLN A 75 -11.74 -6.31 -11.41
C GLN A 75 -12.70 -6.26 -10.23
N PHE A 76 -12.28 -5.75 -9.07
CA PHE A 76 -13.02 -5.81 -7.81
C PHE A 76 -13.48 -4.44 -7.31
N TRP A 77 -12.81 -3.36 -7.70
CA TRP A 77 -13.14 -1.98 -7.32
C TRP A 77 -13.49 -1.16 -8.54
N ASP A 78 -14.37 -0.17 -8.34
CA ASP A 78 -14.71 0.80 -9.37
C ASP A 78 -13.47 1.67 -9.71
N PRO A 79 -13.48 2.38 -10.87
CA PRO A 79 -12.29 3.07 -11.36
C PRO A 79 -11.63 4.02 -10.34
N ILE A 80 -12.41 4.82 -9.61
CA ILE A 80 -11.83 5.78 -8.65
C ILE A 80 -11.22 5.08 -7.43
N PRO A 81 -11.90 4.19 -6.69
CA PRO A 81 -11.27 3.38 -5.65
C PRO A 81 -10.07 2.57 -6.17
N GLY A 82 -10.19 1.95 -7.35
CA GLY A 82 -9.09 1.22 -7.98
C GLY A 82 -7.85 2.10 -8.22
N ASN A 83 -8.05 3.33 -8.71
CA ASN A 83 -6.98 4.31 -8.86
C ASN A 83 -6.32 4.63 -7.52
N CYS A 84 -7.11 4.88 -6.47
CA CYS A 84 -6.57 5.20 -5.13
C CYS A 84 -5.78 4.03 -4.55
N ILE A 85 -6.25 2.79 -4.70
CA ILE A 85 -5.53 1.58 -4.28
C ILE A 85 -4.20 1.46 -5.04
N THR A 86 -4.23 1.64 -6.35
CA THR A 86 -3.04 1.54 -7.21
C THR A 86 -2.01 2.61 -6.88
N LEU A 87 -2.45 3.86 -6.70
CA LEU A 87 -1.56 4.97 -6.30
C LEU A 87 -0.92 4.69 -4.94
N SER A 88 -1.72 4.28 -3.96
CA SER A 88 -1.18 3.93 -2.63
C SER A 88 -0.18 2.77 -2.67
N GLY A 89 -0.36 1.80 -3.56
CA GLY A 89 0.63 0.74 -3.79
C GLY A 89 1.92 1.27 -4.43
N MET A 90 1.84 2.27 -5.32
CA MET A 90 3.01 2.93 -5.91
C MET A 90 3.72 3.82 -4.88
N ASP A 91 2.99 4.54 -4.04
CA ASP A 91 3.53 5.35 -2.95
C ASP A 91 4.29 4.46 -1.95
N PHE A 92 3.77 3.28 -1.65
CA PHE A 92 4.45 2.30 -0.82
C PHE A 92 5.84 1.90 -1.38
N ILE A 93 5.95 1.67 -2.68
CA ILE A 93 7.24 1.39 -3.31
C ILE A 93 8.21 2.56 -3.13
N ASN A 94 7.74 3.81 -3.31
CA ASN A 94 8.56 5.00 -3.05
C ASN A 94 8.98 5.10 -1.59
N GLY A 95 8.08 4.83 -0.66
CA GLY A 95 8.37 4.81 0.77
C GLY A 95 9.49 3.83 1.10
N CYS A 96 9.40 2.60 0.60
CA CYS A 96 10.46 1.59 0.78
C CYS A 96 11.82 2.05 0.21
N VAL A 97 11.83 2.76 -0.93
CA VAL A 97 13.05 3.33 -1.48
C VAL A 97 13.60 4.44 -0.58
N LEU A 98 12.74 5.34 -0.11
CA LEU A 98 13.14 6.45 0.77
C LEU A 98 13.78 5.92 2.06
N GLU A 99 13.20 4.91 2.70
CA GLU A 99 13.74 4.31 3.93
C GLU A 99 15.12 3.66 3.71
N GLN A 100 15.40 3.18 2.50
CA GLN A 100 16.69 2.58 2.16
C GLN A 100 17.78 3.60 1.83
N MET A 101 17.41 4.84 1.52
CA MET A 101 18.37 5.90 1.16
C MET A 101 19.13 6.38 2.42
N PRO A 102 20.48 6.23 2.49
CA PRO A 102 21.25 6.67 3.67
C PRO A 102 21.06 8.15 3.99
N ALA A 103 20.96 9.01 2.98
CA ALA A 103 20.75 10.44 3.14
C ALA A 103 19.40 10.77 3.83
N ILE A 104 18.39 9.92 3.64
CA ILE A 104 17.07 10.08 4.26
C ILE A 104 17.07 9.46 5.65
N ARG A 105 17.56 8.23 5.77
CA ARG A 105 17.62 7.52 7.05
C ARG A 105 18.41 8.26 8.12
N ASP A 106 19.52 8.86 7.72
CA ASP A 106 20.47 9.51 8.62
C ASP A 106 20.24 11.04 8.70
N MET A 107 19.17 11.57 8.04
CA MET A 107 18.91 13.01 8.05
C MET A 107 18.46 13.50 9.43
N LYS A 108 18.94 14.69 9.81
CA LYS A 108 18.46 15.39 11.00
C LYS A 108 17.20 16.16 10.65
N LEU A 109 16.13 15.92 11.39
CA LEU A 109 14.92 16.71 11.23
C LEU A 109 15.17 18.15 11.69
N SER A 110 14.76 19.11 10.87
CA SER A 110 14.71 20.52 11.23
C SER A 110 13.36 20.83 11.90
N ASP A 111 13.27 21.99 12.57
CA ASP A 111 12.01 22.44 13.16
C ASP A 111 10.87 22.58 12.14
N ALA A 112 11.21 22.84 10.89
CA ALA A 112 10.26 22.89 9.76
C ALA A 112 9.85 21.51 9.25
N GLY A 113 10.58 20.46 9.59
CA GLY A 113 10.40 19.10 9.07
C GLY A 113 9.53 18.19 9.95
N GLN A 114 8.75 18.73 10.90
CA GLN A 114 8.00 17.94 11.88
C GLN A 114 6.92 17.03 11.26
N SER A 115 6.43 17.36 10.08
CA SER A 115 5.46 16.53 9.34
C SER A 115 6.09 15.37 8.56
N TRP A 116 7.43 15.31 8.49
CA TRP A 116 8.13 14.25 7.76
C TRP A 116 7.77 12.81 8.20
N PRO A 117 7.67 12.50 9.51
CA PRO A 117 7.28 11.15 9.92
C PRO A 117 5.87 10.77 9.43
N TYR A 118 4.94 11.71 9.39
CA TYR A 118 3.60 11.45 8.85
C TYR A 118 3.61 11.23 7.35
N PHE A 119 4.40 12.01 6.60
CA PHE A 119 4.58 11.79 5.18
C PHE A 119 5.13 10.37 4.91
N LEU A 120 6.25 10.01 5.53
CA LEU A 120 6.86 8.69 5.34
C LEU A 120 5.91 7.57 5.77
N ARG A 121 5.16 7.79 6.84
CA ARG A 121 4.16 6.83 7.32
C ARG A 121 3.02 6.61 6.32
N ASN A 122 2.56 7.65 5.65
CA ASN A 122 1.54 7.53 4.61
C ASN A 122 2.08 6.75 3.40
N GLU A 123 3.32 7.01 3.00
CA GLU A 123 3.97 6.26 1.93
C GLU A 123 4.09 4.77 2.30
N THR A 124 4.74 4.45 3.41
CA THR A 124 5.07 3.07 3.80
C THR A 124 3.91 2.28 4.42
N GLY A 125 2.88 2.98 4.93
CA GLY A 125 1.74 2.35 5.61
C GLY A 125 0.71 1.74 4.68
N CYS A 126 0.64 2.20 3.43
CA CYS A 126 -0.36 1.80 2.44
C CYS A 126 -1.82 1.89 2.97
N SER A 127 -2.05 2.74 3.97
CA SER A 127 -3.34 2.85 4.67
C SER A 127 -4.46 3.31 3.74
N GLY A 128 -4.13 4.14 2.72
CA GLY A 128 -5.07 4.55 1.69
C GLY A 128 -5.62 3.37 0.90
N ALA A 129 -4.75 2.44 0.48
CA ALA A 129 -5.21 1.23 -0.21
C ALA A 129 -6.17 0.43 0.67
N PHE A 130 -5.80 0.18 1.94
CA PHE A 130 -6.65 -0.58 2.86
C PHE A 130 -7.99 0.09 3.12
N ALA A 131 -8.04 1.41 3.21
CA ALA A 131 -9.29 2.16 3.38
C ALA A 131 -10.24 1.95 2.20
N PHE A 132 -9.76 2.08 0.97
CA PHE A 132 -10.59 1.86 -0.22
C PHE A 132 -10.94 0.38 -0.43
N MET A 133 -10.06 -0.55 -0.04
CA MET A 133 -10.32 -1.99 -0.14
C MET A 133 -11.51 -2.47 0.69
N LEU A 134 -11.97 -1.69 1.68
CA LEU A 134 -13.19 -2.00 2.43
C LEU A 134 -14.47 -1.89 1.60
N PHE A 135 -14.43 -1.21 0.45
CA PHE A 135 -15.60 -0.88 -0.36
C PHE A 135 -15.51 -1.44 -1.79
N PRO A 136 -15.47 -2.78 -1.95
CA PRO A 136 -15.45 -3.39 -3.28
C PRO A 136 -16.79 -3.18 -4.00
N LYS A 137 -16.75 -3.10 -5.34
CA LYS A 137 -17.92 -2.76 -6.18
C LYS A 137 -19.14 -3.67 -5.98
N HIS A 138 -18.95 -4.93 -5.56
CA HIS A 138 -20.07 -5.85 -5.34
C HIS A 138 -20.94 -5.46 -4.13
N LEU A 139 -20.45 -4.62 -3.20
CA LEU A 139 -21.27 -4.05 -2.13
C LEU A 139 -22.27 -3.04 -2.63
N ASN A 140 -22.09 -2.55 -3.87
CA ASN A 140 -22.96 -1.58 -4.52
C ASN A 140 -23.24 -0.34 -3.66
N ILE A 141 -22.22 0.14 -2.94
CA ILE A 141 -22.27 1.35 -2.11
C ILE A 141 -21.74 2.51 -2.95
N ASP A 142 -22.55 3.57 -3.07
CA ASP A 142 -22.13 4.77 -3.81
C ASP A 142 -20.90 5.42 -3.18
N LEU A 143 -19.96 5.88 -4.02
CA LEU A 143 -18.72 6.51 -3.59
C LEU A 143 -18.98 7.71 -2.66
N SER A 144 -20.02 8.50 -2.92
CA SER A 144 -20.35 9.68 -2.12
C SER A 144 -20.69 9.36 -0.66
N VAL A 145 -21.10 8.11 -0.39
CA VAL A 145 -21.42 7.64 0.97
C VAL A 145 -20.17 7.44 1.79
N TYR A 146 -19.15 6.76 1.24
CA TYR A 146 -17.98 6.36 2.02
C TYR A 146 -16.75 7.25 1.82
N ILE A 147 -16.69 8.07 0.78
CA ILE A 147 -15.53 8.94 0.54
C ILE A 147 -15.27 9.90 1.71
N GLN A 148 -16.33 10.26 2.43
CA GLN A 148 -16.28 11.20 3.55
C GLN A 148 -15.55 10.63 4.78
N VAL A 149 -15.45 9.31 4.90
CA VAL A 149 -14.84 8.64 6.06
C VAL A 149 -13.50 7.95 5.72
N ILE A 150 -13.06 8.05 4.46
CA ILE A 150 -11.81 7.42 4.03
C ILE A 150 -10.62 7.92 4.86
N GLU A 151 -10.51 9.23 5.07
CA GLU A 151 -9.39 9.81 5.83
C GLU A 151 -9.38 9.34 7.29
N ASP A 152 -10.56 9.20 7.91
CA ASP A 152 -10.68 8.66 9.27
C ASP A 152 -10.23 7.19 9.33
N ILE A 153 -10.58 6.40 8.30
CA ILE A 153 -10.14 5.01 8.20
C ILE A 153 -8.62 4.94 8.00
N VAL A 154 -8.05 5.79 7.15
CA VAL A 154 -6.60 5.91 6.95
C VAL A 154 -5.90 6.21 8.28
N LEU A 155 -6.39 7.21 9.01
CA LEU A 155 -5.83 7.60 10.30
C LEU A 155 -5.90 6.46 11.32
N ILE A 156 -7.07 5.83 11.48
CA ILE A 156 -7.26 4.70 12.40
C ILE A 156 -6.34 3.54 12.01
N THR A 157 -6.25 3.20 10.73
CA THR A 157 -5.40 2.11 10.24
C THR A 157 -3.93 2.37 10.56
N SER A 158 -3.46 3.60 10.35
CA SER A 158 -2.10 4.02 10.65
C SER A 158 -1.81 3.94 12.15
N LEU A 159 -2.69 4.50 13.00
CA LEU A 159 -2.51 4.51 14.45
C LEU A 159 -2.54 3.10 15.05
N VAL A 160 -3.47 2.25 14.60
CA VAL A 160 -3.54 0.86 15.09
C VAL A 160 -2.28 0.08 14.69
N ASN A 161 -1.77 0.30 13.49
CA ASN A 161 -0.53 -0.33 13.08
C ASN A 161 0.66 0.13 13.93
N ASP A 162 0.75 1.42 14.26
CA ASP A 162 1.83 1.97 15.11
C ASP A 162 1.77 1.45 16.55
N ILE A 163 0.56 1.24 17.09
CA ILE A 163 0.39 0.68 18.44
C ILE A 163 0.78 -0.82 18.48
N LEU A 164 0.53 -1.54 17.38
CA LEU A 164 0.77 -2.99 17.28
C LEU A 164 2.19 -3.34 16.81
N SER A 165 2.95 -2.38 16.32
CA SER A 165 4.33 -2.52 15.85
C SER A 165 5.32 -2.34 16.99
#